data_5148111e68be8ba1773a21d3bb0f08cf
#
_entry.id   5148111e68be8ba1773a21d3bb0f08cf
#
_cell.length_a   1.000
_cell.length_b   1.000
_cell.length_c   1.000
_cell.angle_alpha   90.00
_cell.angle_beta   90.00
_cell.angle_gamma   90.00
#
_symmetry.space_group_name_H-M   'P 1'
#
loop_
_entity.id
_entity.type
_entity.pdbx_description
1 polymer ?
#
loop_
_entity_poly.entity_id
_entity_poly.type
_entity_poly.pdbx_seq_one_letter_code
_entity_poly.pdbx_strand_id
1 'polypeptide(L)'
;MSNSPPVHRLVIYRPKHGHYDPLKAILLEHGPTLAKTGLITGEPVKLWSATDLRRDGAPEPYFVESFFWRDRDASDRAHETPEVMAVWETMGPHLEGMTLTTLEALG
;
A
#
# COMPACT_ATOMS: atom_id res chain seq x y z
N MET A 1 21.64 -12.51 -7.02
CA MET A 1 20.61 -11.82 -7.79
C MET A 1 19.34 -12.65 -7.83
N SER A 2 18.21 -12.06 -7.48
CA SER A 2 16.96 -12.78 -7.58
C SER A 2 16.51 -12.82 -9.06
N ASN A 3 16.10 -14.01 -9.52
CA ASN A 3 15.56 -14.19 -10.85
C ASN A 3 14.02 -14.28 -10.84
N SER A 4 13.41 -14.01 -9.69
CA SER A 4 11.97 -14.06 -9.62
C SER A 4 11.34 -12.86 -10.35
N PRO A 5 10.16 -13.04 -10.92
CA PRO A 5 9.47 -11.92 -11.56
C PRO A 5 8.97 -10.91 -10.53
N PRO A 6 8.61 -9.70 -10.97
CA PRO A 6 7.97 -8.74 -10.10
C PRO A 6 6.69 -9.30 -9.48
N VAL A 7 6.37 -8.86 -8.29
CA VAL A 7 5.17 -9.27 -7.55
C VAL A 7 4.21 -8.10 -7.48
N HIS A 8 3.03 -8.28 -8.06
CA HIS A 8 1.99 -7.25 -8.04
C HIS A 8 1.29 -7.26 -6.71
N ARG A 9 1.45 -6.19 -5.96
CA ARG A 9 0.85 -6.01 -4.63
C ARG A 9 -0.31 -5.04 -4.72
N LEU A 10 -1.46 -5.43 -4.18
CA LEU A 10 -2.58 -4.52 -3.97
C LEU A 10 -2.90 -4.52 -2.49
N VAL A 11 -2.96 -3.33 -1.91
CA VAL A 11 -3.23 -3.16 -0.48
C VAL A 11 -4.49 -2.34 -0.31
N ILE A 12 -5.36 -2.78 0.59
CA ILE A 12 -6.53 -2.03 1.00
C ILE A 12 -6.26 -1.52 2.41
N TYR A 13 -6.35 -0.20 2.59
CA TYR A 13 -6.16 0.46 3.87
C TYR A 13 -7.48 1.05 4.32
N ARG A 14 -7.99 0.59 5.46
CA ARG A 14 -9.24 1.11 6.02
C ARG A 14 -8.92 2.03 7.18
N PRO A 15 -9.19 3.35 7.05
CA PRO A 15 -8.90 4.29 8.14
C PRO A 15 -9.90 4.12 9.28
N LYS A 16 -9.45 4.40 10.49
CA LYS A 16 -10.35 4.60 11.61
C LYS A 16 -11.27 5.77 11.32
N HIS A 17 -12.44 5.79 11.92
CA HIS A 17 -13.38 6.90 11.78
C HIS A 17 -12.69 8.22 12.11
N GLY A 18 -12.79 9.19 11.21
CA GLY A 18 -12.14 10.50 11.37
C GLY A 18 -10.66 10.54 11.05
N HIS A 19 -10.04 9.42 10.63
CA HIS A 19 -8.61 9.34 10.35
C HIS A 19 -8.26 9.32 8.86
N TYR A 20 -9.23 9.61 7.99
CA TYR A 20 -9.01 9.58 6.54
C TYR A 20 -7.88 10.52 6.10
N ASP A 21 -7.94 11.80 6.50
CA ASP A 21 -6.96 12.78 6.04
C ASP A 21 -5.54 12.51 6.54
N PRO A 22 -5.31 12.20 7.84
CA PRO A 22 -3.97 11.85 8.28
C PRO A 22 -3.42 10.60 7.57
N LEU A 23 -4.25 9.58 7.36
CA LEU A 23 -3.81 8.38 6.65
C LEU A 23 -3.48 8.68 5.19
N LYS A 24 -4.29 9.50 4.53
CA LYS A 24 -4.02 9.94 3.16
C LYS A 24 -2.65 10.59 3.03
N ALA A 25 -2.31 11.49 3.95
CA ALA A 25 -1.02 12.17 3.94
C ALA A 25 0.14 11.18 4.02
N ILE A 26 0.01 10.18 4.89
CA ILE A 26 1.04 9.13 5.05
C ILE A 26 1.17 8.29 3.77
N LEU A 27 0.04 7.90 3.19
CA LEU A 27 0.04 7.07 1.98
C LEU A 27 0.62 7.81 0.77
N LEU A 28 0.45 9.13 0.71
CA LEU A 28 1.06 9.94 -0.35
C LEU A 28 2.59 9.99 -0.23
N GLU A 29 3.16 9.76 0.95
CA GLU A 29 4.60 9.66 1.16
C GLU A 29 5.12 8.24 0.92
N HIS A 30 4.27 7.24 1.07
CA HIS A 30 4.65 5.83 0.99
C HIS A 30 5.23 5.46 -0.38
N GLY A 31 4.54 5.83 -1.46
CA GLY A 31 4.99 5.54 -2.81
C GLY A 31 6.38 6.09 -3.12
N PRO A 32 6.60 7.41 -2.93
CA PRO A 32 7.94 8.00 -3.13
C PRO A 32 9.01 7.36 -2.26
N THR A 33 8.69 6.99 -1.02
CA THR A 33 9.64 6.32 -0.13
C THR A 33 10.04 4.96 -0.69
N LEU A 34 9.08 4.15 -1.14
CA LEU A 34 9.37 2.86 -1.78
C LEU A 34 10.21 3.05 -3.05
N ALA A 35 9.89 4.05 -3.85
CA ALA A 35 10.61 4.30 -5.10
C ALA A 35 12.10 4.59 -4.85
N LYS A 36 12.43 5.30 -3.78
CA LYS A 36 13.81 5.62 -3.43
C LYS A 36 14.64 4.41 -3.02
N THR A 37 14.00 3.37 -2.53
CA THR A 37 14.71 2.20 -2.01
C THR A 37 15.16 1.23 -3.11
N GLY A 38 14.60 1.34 -4.31
CA GLY A 38 14.85 0.39 -5.38
C GLY A 38 14.17 -0.95 -5.18
N LEU A 39 13.28 -1.08 -4.20
CA LEU A 39 12.58 -2.34 -3.90
C LEU A 39 11.38 -2.58 -4.80
N ILE A 40 10.90 -1.56 -5.50
CA ILE A 40 9.80 -1.67 -6.45
C ILE A 40 10.33 -1.46 -7.87
N THR A 41 9.53 -1.88 -8.86
CA THR A 41 9.88 -1.69 -10.27
C THR A 41 9.71 -0.23 -10.69
N GLY A 42 10.02 0.08 -11.94
CA GLY A 42 9.78 1.42 -12.50
C GLY A 42 8.31 1.76 -12.70
N GLU A 43 7.40 0.78 -12.54
CA GLU A 43 5.97 1.06 -12.58
C GLU A 43 5.59 1.98 -11.42
N PRO A 44 4.87 3.08 -11.68
CA PRO A 44 4.51 4.00 -10.61
C PRO A 44 3.56 3.37 -9.60
N VAL A 45 3.73 3.73 -8.34
CA VAL A 45 2.77 3.38 -7.30
C VAL A 45 1.47 4.12 -7.59
N LYS A 46 0.36 3.40 -7.58
CA LYS A 46 -0.96 3.98 -7.79
C LYS A 46 -1.74 3.95 -6.49
N LEU A 47 -2.40 5.05 -6.18
CA LEU A 47 -3.20 5.19 -4.97
C LEU A 47 -4.56 5.75 -5.34
N TRP A 48 -5.60 5.09 -4.86
CA TRP A 48 -6.99 5.51 -5.09
C TRP A 48 -7.72 5.64 -3.77
N SER A 49 -8.67 6.57 -3.73
CA SER A 49 -9.73 6.54 -2.74
C SER A 49 -10.87 5.70 -3.31
N ALA A 50 -11.40 4.81 -2.52
CA ALA A 50 -12.48 3.92 -2.92
C ALA A 50 -13.64 4.04 -1.96
N THR A 51 -14.84 3.81 -2.45
CA THR A 51 -16.05 3.83 -1.64
C THR A 51 -16.92 2.65 -2.07
N ASP A 52 -17.33 1.83 -1.12
CA ASP A 52 -18.21 0.72 -1.43
C ASP A 52 -19.59 1.25 -1.83
N LEU A 53 -20.17 0.63 -2.85
CA LEU A 53 -21.52 0.96 -3.26
C LEU A 53 -22.48 0.22 -2.34
N ARG A 54 -23.18 0.98 -1.50
CA ARG A 54 -24.16 0.44 -0.56
C ARG A 54 -25.51 1.10 -0.77
N ARG A 55 -26.57 0.34 -0.49
CA ARG A 55 -27.93 0.85 -0.57
C ARG A 55 -28.38 1.52 0.72
N ASP A 56 -27.75 1.18 1.83
CA ASP A 56 -28.06 1.68 3.16
C ASP A 56 -26.82 2.30 3.79
N GLY A 57 -27.01 3.40 4.50
CA GLY A 57 -25.93 4.09 5.19
C GLY A 57 -25.03 4.89 4.26
N ALA A 58 -24.19 5.73 4.85
CA ALA A 58 -23.16 6.48 4.15
C ALA A 58 -21.86 5.67 4.23
N PRO A 59 -21.35 5.15 3.10
CA PRO A 59 -20.10 4.39 3.14
C PRO A 59 -18.92 5.33 3.45
N GLU A 60 -18.01 4.86 4.29
CA GLU A 60 -16.77 5.58 4.56
C GLU A 60 -15.75 5.25 3.48
N PRO A 61 -15.01 6.25 2.97
CA PRO A 61 -13.98 5.98 1.96
C PRO A 61 -12.79 5.26 2.57
N TYR A 62 -12.11 4.49 1.74
CA TYR A 62 -10.87 3.80 2.11
C TYR A 62 -9.87 3.94 0.95
N PHE A 63 -8.66 3.42 1.14
CA PHE A 63 -7.61 3.56 0.15
C PHE A 63 -7.26 2.23 -0.47
N VAL A 64 -6.97 2.26 -1.77
CA VAL A 64 -6.44 1.12 -2.51
C VAL A 64 -5.12 1.55 -3.12
N GLU A 65 -4.07 0.78 -2.88
CA GLU A 65 -2.75 1.06 -3.41
C GLU A 65 -2.26 -0.13 -4.21
N SER A 66 -1.63 0.14 -5.34
CA SER A 66 -1.08 -0.90 -6.21
C SER A 66 0.34 -0.53 -6.60
N PHE A 67 1.24 -1.51 -6.49
CA PHE A 67 2.62 -1.37 -6.93
C PHE A 67 3.20 -2.76 -7.21
N PHE A 68 4.40 -2.77 -7.78
CA PHE A 68 5.11 -4.02 -8.07
C PHE A 68 6.40 -4.08 -7.26
N TRP A 69 6.49 -5.03 -6.34
CA TRP A 69 7.77 -5.40 -5.75
C TRP A 69 8.69 -5.88 -6.86
N ARG A 70 9.98 -5.54 -6.78
CA ARG A 70 10.96 -5.94 -7.80
C ARG A 70 11.06 -7.46 -7.93
N ASP A 71 10.96 -8.17 -6.82
CA ASP A 71 11.03 -9.62 -6.76
C ASP A 71 10.32 -10.10 -5.48
N ARG A 72 10.29 -11.41 -5.30
CA ARG A 72 9.60 -12.03 -4.15
C ARG A 72 10.24 -11.71 -2.79
N ASP A 73 11.50 -11.29 -2.77
CA ASP A 73 12.22 -11.01 -1.53
C ASP A 73 12.17 -9.53 -1.13
N ALA A 74 11.69 -8.67 -2.02
CA ALA A 74 11.68 -7.22 -1.80
C ALA A 74 10.84 -6.83 -0.58
N SER A 75 9.70 -7.49 -0.37
CA SER A 75 8.86 -7.22 0.80
C SER A 75 9.60 -7.47 2.11
N ASP A 76 10.36 -8.58 2.18
CA ASP A 76 11.16 -8.89 3.36
C ASP A 76 12.25 -7.85 3.57
N ARG A 77 12.92 -7.42 2.49
CA ARG A 77 13.93 -6.37 2.57
C ARG A 77 13.33 -5.03 3.01
N ALA A 78 12.08 -4.75 2.63
CA ALA A 78 11.40 -3.53 3.07
C ALA A 78 11.24 -3.49 4.59
N HIS A 79 10.99 -4.64 5.22
CA HIS A 79 10.91 -4.74 6.68
C HIS A 79 12.25 -4.47 7.37
N GLU A 80 13.34 -4.50 6.64
CA GLU A 80 14.67 -4.19 7.13
C GLU A 80 15.15 -2.81 6.72
N THR A 81 14.32 -2.03 6.03
CA THR A 81 14.66 -0.72 5.51
C THR A 81 14.09 0.36 6.42
N PRO A 82 14.94 1.11 7.16
CA PRO A 82 14.46 2.08 8.16
C PRO A 82 13.48 3.12 7.63
N GLU A 83 13.71 3.64 6.42
CA GLU A 83 12.83 4.65 5.82
C GLU A 83 11.42 4.12 5.58
N VAL A 84 11.32 2.86 5.16
CA VAL A 84 10.03 2.20 4.91
C VAL A 84 9.34 1.91 6.23
N MET A 85 10.08 1.36 7.18
CA MET A 85 9.53 1.04 8.50
C MET A 85 9.01 2.29 9.21
N ALA A 86 9.71 3.42 9.07
CA ALA A 86 9.25 4.68 9.66
C ALA A 86 7.88 5.10 9.13
N VAL A 87 7.64 4.97 7.81
CA VAL A 87 6.34 5.26 7.22
C VAL A 87 5.29 4.29 7.73
N TRP A 88 5.59 2.98 7.73
CA TRP A 88 4.63 1.96 8.17
C TRP A 88 4.23 2.13 9.64
N GLU A 89 5.17 2.49 10.49
CA GLU A 89 4.90 2.74 11.92
C GLU A 89 3.93 3.90 12.12
N THR A 90 3.99 4.92 11.27
CA THR A 90 3.07 6.06 11.39
C THR A 90 1.66 5.73 10.92
N MET A 91 1.49 4.69 10.11
CA MET A 91 0.18 4.27 9.62
C MET A 91 -0.67 3.60 10.72
N GLY A 92 -0.03 2.78 11.55
CA GLY A 92 -0.72 1.93 12.53
C GLY A 92 -1.81 2.63 13.34
N PRO A 93 -1.52 3.79 13.95
CA PRO A 93 -2.52 4.50 14.75
C PRO A 93 -3.77 4.96 14.00
N HIS A 94 -3.70 5.03 12.66
CA HIS A 94 -4.79 5.50 11.82
C HIS A 94 -5.56 4.38 11.12
N LEU A 95 -5.12 3.12 11.29
CA LEU A 95 -5.71 1.99 10.57
C LEU A 95 -6.74 1.26 11.43
N GLU A 96 -7.95 1.12 10.88
CA GLU A 96 -8.96 0.19 11.36
C GLU A 96 -8.65 -1.22 10.88
N GLY A 97 -8.17 -1.33 9.64
CA GLY A 97 -7.81 -2.60 9.03
C GLY A 97 -6.94 -2.41 7.81
N MET A 98 -6.26 -3.48 7.42
CA MET A 98 -5.41 -3.49 6.24
C MET A 98 -5.47 -4.89 5.63
N THR A 99 -5.64 -4.94 4.31
CA THR A 99 -5.64 -6.20 3.58
C THR A 99 -4.51 -6.17 2.55
N LEU A 100 -3.59 -7.12 2.68
CA LEU A 100 -2.48 -7.29 1.73
C LEU A 100 -2.85 -8.40 0.75
N THR A 101 -2.74 -8.12 -0.54
CA THR A 101 -3.00 -9.12 -1.57
C THR A 101 -1.88 -9.18 -2.58
N THR A 102 -1.70 -10.33 -3.18
CA THR A 102 -0.86 -10.51 -4.35
C THR A 102 -1.80 -10.78 -5.52
N LEU A 103 -1.62 -10.03 -6.60
CA LEU A 103 -2.45 -10.17 -7.79
C LEU A 103 -1.73 -11.03 -8.82
N GLU A 104 -2.50 -11.90 -9.46
CA GLU A 104 -2.02 -12.73 -10.55
C GLU A 104 -2.99 -12.59 -11.72
N ALA A 105 -2.46 -12.20 -12.88
CA ALA A 105 -3.29 -12.06 -14.07
C ALA A 105 -3.70 -13.44 -14.60
N LEU A 106 -4.98 -13.62 -14.85
CA LEU A 106 -5.50 -14.89 -15.36
C LEU A 106 -5.81 -14.87 -16.86
N GLY A 107 -5.62 -13.75 -17.50
CA GLY A 107 -5.91 -13.66 -18.94
C GLY A 107 -5.68 -12.30 -19.53
#